data_2e50667dddf6dd381c7fbf774c54c118
#
_entry.id   2e50667dddf6dd381c7fbf774c54c118
#
_cell.length_a   1.000
_cell.length_b   1.000
_cell.length_c   1.000
_cell.angle_alpha   90.00
_cell.angle_beta   90.00
_cell.angle_gamma   90.00
#
_symmetry.space_group_name_H-M   'P 1'
#
loop_
_entity.id
_entity.type
_entity.pdbx_description
1 polymer ?
#
loop_
_entity_poly.entity_id
_entity_poly.type
_entity_poly.pdbx_seq_one_letter_code
_entity_poly.pdbx_strand_id
1 'polypeptide(L)'
;MLKLHNVYAGYDGSDVLKGIDLQVEQGTTTCIVGPNGAGKSTVLRVLSGLLKPRVGEITFDGQSIVGLSPRQILALGIVQVPQSHSLFPGLPVRENVRLGAYMLHDTALVERRLREVEEMFPIVTTRARDRAGSLSGGQQRLVEFARCLMLDPRLIMLDEPSMGLDPKTFKQVIETIKTMQSSGRTILLVEQNARTGLSISVNGVVLESGRVRLEGSHEDILNNPEIGHLYLGGTLSNA
;
A
#
# COMPACT_ATOMS: atom_id res chain seq x y z
N MET A 1 6.85 -13.57 -4.82
CA MET A 1 5.73 -13.48 -3.89
C MET A 1 4.41 -13.18 -4.62
N LEU A 2 4.19 -11.96 -5.16
CA LEU A 2 3.00 -11.60 -5.94
C LEU A 2 3.38 -11.47 -7.42
N LYS A 3 2.54 -12.02 -8.32
CA LYS A 3 2.70 -11.86 -9.78
C LYS A 3 1.35 -11.61 -10.41
N LEU A 4 1.32 -10.62 -11.31
CA LEU A 4 0.22 -10.35 -12.24
C LEU A 4 0.73 -10.67 -13.64
N HIS A 5 -0.06 -11.35 -14.44
CA HIS A 5 0.26 -11.65 -15.82
C HIS A 5 -0.92 -11.31 -16.73
N ASN A 6 -0.66 -10.40 -17.68
CA ASN A 6 -1.62 -9.95 -18.71
C ASN A 6 -2.99 -9.56 -18.13
N VAL A 7 -3.01 -8.80 -17.02
CA VAL A 7 -4.22 -8.48 -16.29
C VAL A 7 -4.99 -7.34 -16.93
N TYR A 8 -6.27 -7.60 -17.27
CA TYR A 8 -7.24 -6.60 -17.72
C TYR A 8 -8.34 -6.47 -16.67
N ALA A 9 -8.64 -5.26 -16.27
CA ALA A 9 -9.69 -4.96 -15.31
C ALA A 9 -10.20 -3.53 -15.47
N GLY A 10 -11.46 -3.30 -15.13
CA GLY A 10 -12.06 -1.98 -15.23
C GLY A 10 -13.51 -1.98 -14.76
N TYR A 11 -14.26 -0.97 -15.16
CA TYR A 11 -15.62 -0.70 -14.68
C TYR A 11 -16.55 -0.54 -15.90
N ASP A 12 -17.79 -0.96 -15.75
CA ASP A 12 -18.86 -0.77 -16.75
C ASP A 12 -18.45 -1.19 -18.18
N GLY A 13 -17.72 -2.31 -18.28
CA GLY A 13 -17.27 -2.85 -19.56
C GLY A 13 -16.03 -2.18 -20.17
N SER A 14 -15.49 -1.15 -19.53
CA SER A 14 -14.29 -0.44 -19.98
C SER A 14 -13.07 -0.82 -19.16
N ASP A 15 -11.98 -1.24 -19.82
CA ASP A 15 -10.74 -1.61 -19.15
C ASP A 15 -9.94 -0.37 -18.74
N VAL A 16 -9.70 -0.25 -17.45
CA VAL A 16 -8.74 0.69 -16.86
C VAL A 16 -7.34 0.08 -16.89
N LEU A 17 -7.20 -1.20 -16.54
CA LEU A 17 -5.95 -1.96 -16.67
C LEU A 17 -5.95 -2.72 -17.98
N LYS A 18 -4.86 -2.63 -18.75
CA LYS A 18 -4.79 -3.09 -20.14
C LYS A 18 -3.55 -3.96 -20.36
N GLY A 19 -3.59 -5.18 -19.81
CA GLY A 19 -2.48 -6.13 -19.90
C GLY A 19 -1.35 -5.75 -18.94
N ILE A 20 -1.66 -5.73 -17.64
CA ILE A 20 -0.66 -5.44 -16.60
C ILE A 20 0.13 -6.71 -16.31
N ASP A 21 1.45 -6.60 -16.49
CA ASP A 21 2.44 -7.50 -15.95
C ASP A 21 3.13 -6.80 -14.79
N LEU A 22 3.23 -7.44 -13.62
CA LEU A 22 3.84 -6.87 -12.41
C LEU A 22 4.34 -7.98 -11.52
N GLN A 23 5.54 -7.81 -10.97
CA GLN A 23 6.09 -8.70 -9.97
C GLN A 23 6.47 -7.94 -8.70
N VAL A 24 6.08 -8.49 -7.53
CA VAL A 24 6.51 -7.99 -6.21
C VAL A 24 7.32 -9.09 -5.53
N GLU A 25 8.56 -8.77 -5.18
CA GLU A 25 9.47 -9.67 -4.51
C GLU A 25 9.24 -9.67 -3.00
N GLN A 26 9.46 -10.81 -2.37
CA GLN A 26 9.29 -10.96 -0.92
C GLN A 26 10.33 -10.12 -0.16
N GLY A 27 9.89 -9.46 0.91
CA GLY A 27 10.76 -8.66 1.78
C GLY A 27 11.23 -7.34 1.16
N THR A 28 10.69 -6.95 0.00
CA THR A 28 11.03 -5.68 -0.65
C THR A 28 9.87 -4.70 -0.65
N THR A 29 10.18 -3.43 -0.92
CA THR A 29 9.19 -2.42 -1.27
C THR A 29 9.21 -2.20 -2.78
N THR A 30 8.06 -2.42 -3.43
CA THR A 30 7.83 -2.07 -4.84
C THR A 30 6.88 -0.88 -4.89
N CYS A 31 7.23 0.15 -5.66
CA CYS A 31 6.39 1.33 -5.83
C CYS A 31 5.79 1.41 -7.22
N ILE A 32 4.47 1.54 -7.29
CA ILE A 32 3.75 1.91 -8.52
C ILE A 32 3.58 3.43 -8.51
N VAL A 33 4.15 4.09 -9.52
CA VAL A 33 4.02 5.52 -9.74
C VAL A 33 3.31 5.82 -11.05
N GLY A 34 2.71 6.98 -11.17
CA GLY A 34 2.03 7.41 -12.39
C GLY A 34 1.01 8.51 -12.13
N PRO A 35 0.49 9.18 -13.18
CA PRO A 35 -0.47 10.25 -13.03
C PRO A 35 -1.82 9.77 -12.46
N ASN A 36 -2.66 10.73 -12.12
CA ASN A 36 -4.05 10.43 -11.75
C ASN A 36 -4.76 9.79 -12.94
N GLY A 37 -5.55 8.75 -12.66
CA GLY A 37 -6.23 7.98 -13.72
C GLY A 37 -5.35 6.93 -14.42
N ALA A 38 -4.07 6.78 -14.08
CA ALA A 38 -3.19 5.75 -14.66
C ALA A 38 -3.62 4.30 -14.38
N GLY A 39 -4.47 4.09 -13.36
CA GLY A 39 -4.94 2.76 -12.95
C GLY A 39 -4.34 2.25 -11.64
N LYS A 40 -3.54 3.05 -10.94
CA LYS A 40 -2.84 2.66 -9.70
C LYS A 40 -3.77 2.04 -8.64
N SER A 41 -4.80 2.78 -8.21
CA SER A 41 -5.77 2.28 -7.23
C SER A 41 -6.61 1.12 -7.77
N THR A 42 -6.75 1.00 -9.11
CA THR A 42 -7.42 -0.14 -9.75
C THR A 42 -6.60 -1.41 -9.58
N VAL A 43 -5.26 -1.34 -9.67
CA VAL A 43 -4.38 -2.48 -9.33
C VAL A 43 -4.64 -2.93 -7.89
N LEU A 44 -4.66 -2.00 -6.92
CA LEU A 44 -4.90 -2.36 -5.52
C LEU A 44 -6.30 -2.96 -5.30
N ARG A 45 -7.33 -2.45 -5.99
CA ARG A 45 -8.70 -3.01 -5.92
C ARG A 45 -8.79 -4.43 -6.49
N VAL A 46 -8.04 -4.72 -7.54
CA VAL A 46 -7.94 -6.07 -8.09
C VAL A 46 -7.25 -7.00 -7.09
N LEU A 47 -6.14 -6.58 -6.52
CA LEU A 47 -5.37 -7.37 -5.55
C LEU A 47 -6.11 -7.57 -4.23
N SER A 48 -6.97 -6.65 -3.82
CA SER A 48 -7.80 -6.80 -2.61
C SER A 48 -9.12 -7.55 -2.86
N GLY A 49 -9.37 -8.02 -4.09
CA GLY A 49 -10.60 -8.74 -4.45
C GLY A 49 -11.85 -7.86 -4.54
N LEU A 50 -11.68 -6.53 -4.49
CA LEU A 50 -12.78 -5.56 -4.64
C LEU A 50 -13.18 -5.36 -6.10
N LEU A 51 -12.31 -5.73 -7.03
CA LEU A 51 -12.56 -5.71 -8.47
C LEU A 51 -12.06 -7.01 -9.08
N LYS A 52 -12.92 -7.72 -9.78
CA LYS A 52 -12.54 -8.96 -10.47
C LYS A 52 -11.87 -8.62 -11.82
N PRO A 53 -10.68 -9.16 -12.13
CA PRO A 53 -10.10 -9.02 -13.45
C PRO A 53 -10.95 -9.73 -14.49
N ARG A 54 -11.03 -9.18 -15.69
CA ARG A 54 -11.72 -9.77 -16.82
C ARG A 54 -10.88 -10.83 -17.52
N VAL A 55 -9.57 -10.60 -17.60
CA VAL A 55 -8.57 -11.47 -18.23
C VAL A 55 -7.30 -11.40 -17.39
N GLY A 56 -6.46 -12.41 -17.49
CA GLY A 56 -5.14 -12.49 -16.87
C GLY A 56 -5.12 -13.33 -15.62
N GLU A 57 -3.92 -13.54 -15.13
CA GLU A 57 -3.63 -14.36 -13.97
C GLU A 57 -3.02 -13.52 -12.85
N ILE A 58 -3.39 -13.83 -11.62
CA ILE A 58 -2.79 -13.21 -10.44
C ILE A 58 -2.49 -14.31 -9.45
N THR A 59 -1.22 -14.41 -9.07
CA THR A 59 -0.76 -15.41 -8.11
C THR A 59 -0.09 -14.75 -6.91
N PHE A 60 -0.37 -15.29 -5.73
CA PHE A 60 0.30 -14.97 -4.49
C PHE A 60 0.90 -16.24 -3.92
N ASP A 61 2.23 -16.30 -3.81
CA ASP A 61 3.01 -17.49 -3.46
C ASP A 61 2.66 -18.74 -4.28
N GLY A 62 2.44 -18.53 -5.58
CA GLY A 62 2.13 -19.60 -6.52
C GLY A 62 0.65 -20.02 -6.53
N GLN A 63 -0.19 -19.50 -5.64
CA GLN A 63 -1.62 -19.76 -5.63
C GLN A 63 -2.39 -18.65 -6.36
N SER A 64 -3.35 -19.02 -7.21
CA SER A 64 -4.24 -18.06 -7.86
C SER A 64 -5.13 -17.39 -6.82
N ILE A 65 -5.19 -16.04 -6.90
CA ILE A 65 -6.09 -15.23 -6.07
C ILE A 65 -7.26 -14.64 -6.87
N VAL A 66 -7.34 -14.95 -8.18
CA VAL A 66 -8.42 -14.46 -9.04
C VAL A 66 -9.77 -15.02 -8.57
N GLY A 67 -10.73 -14.10 -8.33
CA GLY A 67 -12.08 -14.44 -7.90
C GLY A 67 -12.23 -14.76 -6.41
N LEU A 68 -11.16 -14.67 -5.63
CA LEU A 68 -11.27 -14.71 -4.16
C LEU A 68 -11.97 -13.45 -3.64
N SER A 69 -12.78 -13.64 -2.62
CA SER A 69 -13.41 -12.52 -1.89
C SER A 69 -12.38 -11.72 -1.09
N PRO A 70 -12.64 -10.44 -0.76
CA PRO A 70 -11.73 -9.64 0.08
C PRO A 70 -11.37 -10.32 1.41
N ARG A 71 -12.32 -11.04 2.02
CA ARG A 71 -12.07 -11.80 3.26
C ARG A 71 -11.07 -12.93 3.05
N GLN A 72 -11.14 -13.66 1.93
CA GLN A 72 -10.19 -14.72 1.59
C GLN A 72 -8.80 -14.16 1.28
N ILE A 73 -8.73 -13.04 0.55
CA ILE A 73 -7.48 -12.31 0.28
C ILE A 73 -6.82 -11.86 1.60
N LEU A 74 -7.61 -11.29 2.51
CA LEU A 74 -7.11 -10.88 3.82
C LEU A 74 -6.58 -12.08 4.63
N ALA A 75 -7.26 -13.24 4.56
CA ALA A 75 -6.82 -14.47 5.21
C ALA A 75 -5.49 -15.02 4.66
N LEU A 76 -5.13 -14.70 3.43
CA LEU A 76 -3.82 -15.00 2.85
C LEU A 76 -2.69 -14.09 3.37
N GLY A 77 -3.03 -13.04 4.13
CA GLY A 77 -2.09 -12.06 4.64
C GLY A 77 -1.83 -10.89 3.70
N ILE A 78 -2.75 -10.57 2.80
CA ILE A 78 -2.71 -9.38 1.94
C ILE A 78 -3.61 -8.32 2.58
N VAL A 79 -3.03 -7.21 3.05
CA VAL A 79 -3.75 -6.13 3.73
C VAL A 79 -3.57 -4.83 2.96
N GLN A 80 -4.63 -4.04 2.85
CA GLN A 80 -4.59 -2.71 2.22
C GLN A 80 -4.86 -1.62 3.26
N VAL A 81 -4.02 -0.58 3.24
CA VAL A 81 -4.29 0.72 3.86
C VAL A 81 -4.74 1.66 2.76
N PRO A 82 -6.01 2.07 2.74
CA PRO A 82 -6.56 2.91 1.66
C PRO A 82 -6.08 4.37 1.77
N GLN A 83 -6.21 5.11 0.68
CA GLN A 83 -5.88 6.53 0.59
C GLN A 83 -6.70 7.38 1.58
N SER A 84 -8.01 7.17 1.62
CA SER A 84 -8.90 7.87 2.56
C SER A 84 -8.81 7.28 3.96
N HIS A 85 -8.97 8.15 4.96
CA HIS A 85 -8.99 7.70 6.35
C HIS A 85 -10.07 6.63 6.59
N SER A 86 -9.66 5.52 7.19
CA SER A 86 -10.47 4.33 7.38
C SER A 86 -10.75 4.01 8.85
N LEU A 87 -10.33 4.89 9.76
CA LEU A 87 -10.61 4.74 11.19
C LEU A 87 -12.07 5.04 11.50
N PHE A 88 -12.57 4.43 12.58
CA PHE A 88 -13.85 4.77 13.18
C PHE A 88 -13.65 5.99 14.10
N PRO A 89 -14.07 7.19 13.70
CA PRO A 89 -13.66 8.43 14.38
C PRO A 89 -14.22 8.55 15.80
N GLY A 90 -15.35 7.91 16.08
CA GLY A 90 -15.98 7.87 17.40
C GLY A 90 -15.36 6.86 18.38
N LEU A 91 -14.58 5.91 17.90
CA LEU A 91 -13.96 4.91 18.74
C LEU A 91 -12.59 5.38 19.27
N PRO A 92 -12.17 4.88 20.44
CA PRO A 92 -10.81 5.07 20.94
C PRO A 92 -9.74 4.54 19.96
N VAL A 93 -8.54 5.12 20.03
CA VAL A 93 -7.38 4.70 19.21
C VAL A 93 -7.10 3.21 19.38
N ARG A 94 -7.00 2.75 20.64
CA ARG A 94 -6.70 1.34 20.93
C ARG A 94 -7.75 0.38 20.38
N GLU A 95 -9.03 0.76 20.44
CA GLU A 95 -10.12 -0.04 19.88
C GLU A 95 -10.07 -0.07 18.33
N ASN A 96 -9.75 1.05 17.70
CA ASN A 96 -9.51 1.08 16.24
C ASN A 96 -8.43 0.09 15.82
N VAL A 97 -7.31 0.04 16.55
CA VAL A 97 -6.23 -0.92 16.28
C VAL A 97 -6.71 -2.36 16.50
N ARG A 98 -7.37 -2.62 17.62
CA ARG A 98 -7.89 -3.96 17.96
C ARG A 98 -8.85 -4.51 16.92
N LEU A 99 -9.65 -3.66 16.27
CA LEU A 99 -10.52 -4.05 15.15
C LEU A 99 -9.75 -4.65 13.98
N GLY A 100 -8.45 -4.35 13.82
CA GLY A 100 -7.61 -5.01 12.82
C GLY A 100 -7.52 -6.53 12.99
N ALA A 101 -7.72 -7.02 14.22
CA ALA A 101 -7.70 -8.45 14.55
C ALA A 101 -9.06 -9.14 14.42
N TYR A 102 -10.07 -8.54 13.76
CA TYR A 102 -11.45 -9.05 13.73
C TYR A 102 -11.60 -10.48 13.15
N MET A 103 -10.61 -10.96 12.41
CA MET A 103 -10.56 -12.33 11.88
C MET A 103 -9.91 -13.34 12.84
N LEU A 104 -9.25 -12.88 13.90
CA LEU A 104 -8.58 -13.73 14.87
C LEU A 104 -9.55 -14.08 16.00
N HIS A 105 -9.71 -15.37 16.27
CA HIS A 105 -10.59 -15.87 17.32
C HIS A 105 -9.87 -16.19 18.62
N ASP A 106 -8.53 -16.35 18.56
CA ASP A 106 -7.70 -16.58 19.74
C ASP A 106 -7.39 -15.25 20.45
N THR A 107 -7.99 -15.05 21.60
CA THR A 107 -7.82 -13.85 22.42
C THR A 107 -6.38 -13.66 22.87
N ALA A 108 -5.65 -14.74 23.18
CA ALA A 108 -4.25 -14.66 23.62
C ALA A 108 -3.35 -14.17 22.46
N LEU A 109 -3.63 -14.64 21.24
CA LEU A 109 -2.97 -14.17 20.03
C LEU A 109 -3.26 -12.68 19.76
N VAL A 110 -4.52 -12.25 19.89
CA VAL A 110 -4.92 -10.85 19.73
C VAL A 110 -4.17 -9.94 20.70
N GLU A 111 -4.12 -10.29 21.98
CA GLU A 111 -3.41 -9.50 23.00
C GLU A 111 -1.88 -9.50 22.77
N ARG A 112 -1.31 -10.59 22.26
CA ARG A 112 0.11 -10.62 21.89
C ARG A 112 0.38 -9.66 20.72
N ARG A 113 -0.42 -9.74 19.64
CA ARG A 113 -0.30 -8.85 18.48
C ARG A 113 -0.48 -7.39 18.86
N LEU A 114 -1.41 -7.11 19.76
CA LEU A 114 -1.64 -5.75 20.22
C LEU A 114 -0.41 -5.18 20.94
N ARG A 115 0.26 -5.97 21.80
CA ARG A 115 1.52 -5.55 22.45
C ARG A 115 2.63 -5.29 21.43
N GLU A 116 2.84 -6.18 20.46
CA GLU A 116 3.82 -6.01 19.39
C GLU A 116 3.58 -4.71 18.59
N VAL A 117 2.31 -4.41 18.32
CA VAL A 117 1.91 -3.18 17.61
C VAL A 117 2.06 -1.94 18.51
N GLU A 118 1.73 -2.03 19.80
CA GLU A 118 1.91 -0.95 20.78
C GLU A 118 3.39 -0.56 20.94
N GLU A 119 4.31 -1.54 20.89
CA GLU A 119 5.76 -1.29 20.91
C GLU A 119 6.23 -0.56 19.64
N MET A 120 5.73 -0.95 18.47
CA MET A 120 6.10 -0.33 17.19
C MET A 120 5.46 1.06 17.00
N PHE A 121 4.28 1.27 17.56
CA PHE A 121 3.49 2.50 17.42
C PHE A 121 3.12 3.10 18.78
N PRO A 122 4.01 3.89 19.41
CA PRO A 122 3.76 4.48 20.73
C PRO A 122 2.48 5.31 20.84
N ILE A 123 1.95 5.81 19.70
CA ILE A 123 0.68 6.53 19.67
C ILE A 123 -0.49 5.67 20.15
N VAL A 124 -0.43 4.34 19.96
CA VAL A 124 -1.49 3.42 20.36
C VAL A 124 -1.62 3.34 21.88
N THR A 125 -0.50 3.51 22.61
CA THR A 125 -0.49 3.57 24.08
C THR A 125 -0.69 4.98 24.62
N THR A 126 0.04 5.97 24.06
CA THR A 126 0.03 7.35 24.57
C THR A 126 -1.30 8.06 24.35
N ARG A 127 -2.05 7.66 23.32
CA ARG A 127 -3.36 8.23 22.96
C ARG A 127 -4.47 7.15 22.97
N ALA A 128 -4.26 6.06 23.73
CA ALA A 128 -5.10 4.85 23.72
C ALA A 128 -6.59 5.13 23.88
N ARG A 129 -6.96 6.07 24.75
CA ARG A 129 -8.35 6.43 25.12
C ARG A 129 -8.92 7.58 24.30
N ASP A 130 -8.09 8.27 23.52
CA ASP A 130 -8.56 9.40 22.71
C ASP A 130 -9.40 8.88 21.55
N ARG A 131 -10.42 9.65 21.15
CA ARG A 131 -11.19 9.33 19.96
C ARG A 131 -10.31 9.50 18.72
N ALA A 132 -10.32 8.51 17.81
CA ALA A 132 -9.50 8.54 16.61
C ALA A 132 -9.76 9.79 15.75
N GLY A 133 -11.00 10.31 15.74
CA GLY A 133 -11.35 11.54 15.03
C GLY A 133 -10.71 12.81 15.60
N SER A 134 -10.17 12.80 16.82
CA SER A 134 -9.47 13.95 17.42
C SER A 134 -7.98 14.02 17.05
N LEU A 135 -7.46 13.00 16.38
CA LEU A 135 -6.08 12.94 15.93
C LEU A 135 -5.85 13.79 14.68
N SER A 136 -4.63 14.31 14.50
CA SER A 136 -4.23 14.87 13.21
C SER A 136 -4.24 13.80 12.11
N GLY A 137 -4.36 14.20 10.83
CA GLY A 137 -4.38 13.26 9.71
C GLY A 137 -3.21 12.27 9.71
N GLY A 138 -2.00 12.75 10.00
CA GLY A 138 -0.85 11.86 10.09
C GLY A 138 -0.86 10.94 11.30
N GLN A 139 -1.36 11.40 12.44
CA GLN A 139 -1.56 10.51 13.59
C GLN A 139 -2.60 9.42 13.26
N GLN A 140 -3.67 9.78 12.54
CA GLN A 140 -4.63 8.79 12.05
C GLN A 140 -3.96 7.77 11.12
N ARG A 141 -3.07 8.22 10.21
CA ARG A 141 -2.33 7.34 9.32
C ARG A 141 -1.45 6.33 10.08
N LEU A 142 -0.76 6.76 11.14
CA LEU A 142 0.01 5.85 12.00
C LEU A 142 -0.89 4.80 12.70
N VAL A 143 -2.08 5.19 13.14
CA VAL A 143 -3.06 4.26 13.73
C VAL A 143 -3.60 3.28 12.69
N GLU A 144 -3.78 3.71 11.44
CA GLU A 144 -4.15 2.82 10.33
C GLU A 144 -3.07 1.78 10.04
N PHE A 145 -1.79 2.17 10.05
CA PHE A 145 -0.67 1.23 9.94
C PHE A 145 -0.65 0.25 11.12
N ALA A 146 -0.80 0.75 12.34
CA ALA A 146 -0.89 -0.10 13.54
C ALA A 146 -2.03 -1.13 13.41
N ARG A 147 -3.21 -0.70 12.97
CA ARG A 147 -4.36 -1.59 12.73
C ARG A 147 -4.07 -2.66 11.69
N CYS A 148 -3.41 -2.30 10.58
CA CYS A 148 -3.12 -3.27 9.53
C CYS A 148 -2.14 -4.37 10.00
N LEU A 149 -1.23 -4.07 10.93
CA LEU A 149 -0.26 -5.04 11.46
C LEU A 149 -0.84 -6.04 12.46
N MET A 150 -2.06 -5.83 12.96
CA MET A 150 -2.73 -6.78 13.86
C MET A 150 -2.89 -8.18 13.27
N LEU A 151 -2.99 -8.31 11.94
CA LEU A 151 -3.08 -9.58 11.22
C LEU A 151 -1.72 -10.19 10.85
N ASP A 152 -0.61 -9.50 11.18
CA ASP A 152 0.74 -9.89 10.74
C ASP A 152 0.82 -10.15 9.23
N PRO A 153 0.54 -9.14 8.42
CA PRO A 153 0.42 -9.31 6.99
C PRO A 153 1.73 -9.68 6.33
N ARG A 154 1.63 -10.50 5.29
CA ARG A 154 2.75 -10.90 4.41
C ARG A 154 2.99 -9.87 3.32
N LEU A 155 1.91 -9.23 2.84
CA LEU A 155 1.92 -8.14 1.86
C LEU A 155 1.07 -6.98 2.38
N ILE A 156 1.68 -5.81 2.49
CA ILE A 156 1.00 -4.57 2.84
C ILE A 156 0.89 -3.71 1.60
N MET A 157 -0.33 -3.36 1.22
CA MET A 157 -0.60 -2.45 0.11
C MET A 157 -0.94 -1.07 0.67
N LEU A 158 -0.20 -0.04 0.25
CA LEU A 158 -0.35 1.34 0.71
C LEU A 158 -0.79 2.22 -0.47
N ASP A 159 -1.96 2.87 -0.34
CA ASP A 159 -2.52 3.75 -1.38
C ASP A 159 -2.28 5.21 -1.02
N GLU A 160 -1.31 5.85 -1.67
CA GLU A 160 -0.90 7.25 -1.50
C GLU A 160 -0.76 7.68 -0.02
N PRO A 161 0.05 6.94 0.79
CA PRO A 161 0.13 7.17 2.23
C PRO A 161 0.70 8.53 2.61
N SER A 162 1.38 9.20 1.71
CA SER A 162 2.03 10.51 1.92
C SER A 162 1.14 11.70 1.59
N MET A 163 -0.01 11.48 0.96
CA MET A 163 -0.85 12.55 0.44
C MET A 163 -1.43 13.44 1.55
N GLY A 164 -1.30 14.76 1.37
CA GLY A 164 -1.90 15.75 2.28
C GLY A 164 -1.23 15.88 3.65
N LEU A 165 -0.07 15.26 3.86
CA LEU A 165 0.66 15.32 5.12
C LEU A 165 1.58 16.54 5.19
N ASP A 166 1.69 17.12 6.40
CA ASP A 166 2.73 18.10 6.69
C ASP A 166 4.14 17.45 6.67
N PRO A 167 5.23 18.22 6.50
CA PRO A 167 6.58 17.65 6.34
C PRO A 167 7.05 16.78 7.51
N LYS A 168 6.66 17.10 8.73
CA LYS A 168 7.05 16.34 9.93
C LYS A 168 6.35 14.98 9.95
N THR A 169 5.07 14.97 9.71
CA THR A 169 4.25 13.76 9.65
C THR A 169 4.63 12.89 8.46
N PHE A 170 4.89 13.50 7.31
CA PHE A 170 5.41 12.82 6.13
C PHE A 170 6.67 12.01 6.48
N LYS A 171 7.66 12.65 7.16
CA LYS A 171 8.89 11.96 7.59
C LYS A 171 8.58 10.76 8.50
N GLN A 172 7.66 10.90 9.44
CA GLN A 172 7.25 9.80 10.34
C GLN A 172 6.63 8.63 9.56
N VAL A 173 5.78 8.91 8.59
CA VAL A 173 5.15 7.89 7.73
C VAL A 173 6.23 7.14 6.93
N ILE A 174 7.18 7.85 6.31
CA ILE A 174 8.29 7.24 5.56
C ILE A 174 9.16 6.35 6.46
N GLU A 175 9.54 6.83 7.64
CA GLU A 175 10.31 6.03 8.61
C GLU A 175 9.53 4.78 9.07
N THR A 176 8.22 4.91 9.25
CA THR A 176 7.37 3.77 9.59
C THR A 176 7.35 2.72 8.48
N ILE A 177 7.23 3.14 7.21
CA ILE A 177 7.28 2.23 6.05
C ILE A 177 8.64 1.50 6.00
N LYS A 178 9.75 2.21 6.20
CA LYS A 178 11.08 1.61 6.27
C LYS A 178 11.21 0.61 7.43
N THR A 179 10.66 0.93 8.58
CA THR A 179 10.65 0.02 9.75
C THR A 179 9.84 -1.23 9.46
N MET A 180 8.68 -1.11 8.82
CA MET A 180 7.90 -2.28 8.40
C MET A 180 8.65 -3.15 7.39
N GLN A 181 9.34 -2.54 6.41
CA GLN A 181 10.16 -3.27 5.44
C GLN A 181 11.35 -3.97 6.12
N SER A 182 12.10 -3.27 6.98
CA SER A 182 13.28 -3.85 7.68
C SER A 182 12.90 -4.99 8.63
N SER A 183 11.64 -5.08 9.06
CA SER A 183 11.10 -6.23 9.80
C SER A 183 10.72 -7.42 8.90
N GLY A 184 11.11 -7.42 7.61
CA GLY A 184 10.90 -8.50 6.65
C GLY A 184 9.56 -8.48 5.92
N ARG A 185 8.74 -7.45 6.09
CA ARG A 185 7.44 -7.34 5.40
C ARG A 185 7.61 -6.89 3.96
N THR A 186 6.75 -7.41 3.10
CA THR A 186 6.66 -6.98 1.69
C THR A 186 5.68 -5.83 1.57
N ILE A 187 6.05 -4.80 0.83
CA ILE A 187 5.22 -3.60 0.66
C ILE A 187 5.00 -3.31 -0.82
N LEU A 188 3.75 -3.16 -1.22
CA LEU A 188 3.36 -2.58 -2.49
C LEU A 188 2.83 -1.18 -2.25
N LEU A 189 3.62 -0.19 -2.63
CA LEU A 189 3.33 1.22 -2.45
C LEU A 189 2.76 1.80 -3.75
N VAL A 190 1.69 2.54 -3.66
CA VAL A 190 1.19 3.39 -4.75
C VAL A 190 1.42 4.83 -4.35
N GLU A 191 2.06 5.61 -5.21
CA GLU A 191 2.31 7.03 -4.97
C GLU A 191 2.11 7.87 -6.25
N GLN A 192 1.65 9.09 -6.06
CA GLN A 192 1.59 10.07 -7.14
C GLN A 192 2.93 10.78 -7.30
N ASN A 193 3.60 11.09 -6.18
CA ASN A 193 4.93 11.70 -6.20
C ASN A 193 5.98 10.62 -6.43
N ALA A 194 6.43 10.49 -7.69
CA ALA A 194 7.38 9.46 -8.09
C ALA A 194 8.70 9.54 -7.31
N ARG A 195 9.25 10.75 -7.09
CA ARG A 195 10.50 10.91 -6.34
C ARG A 195 10.37 10.38 -4.91
N THR A 196 9.26 10.68 -4.26
CA THR A 196 8.99 10.19 -2.90
C THR A 196 8.86 8.67 -2.86
N GLY A 197 7.96 8.11 -3.68
CA GLY A 197 7.68 6.68 -3.69
C GLY A 197 8.91 5.84 -4.03
N LEU A 198 9.65 6.24 -5.07
CA LEU A 198 10.84 5.53 -5.52
C LEU A 198 11.99 5.63 -4.52
N SER A 199 12.15 6.75 -3.80
CA SER A 199 13.24 6.91 -2.82
C SER A 199 13.20 5.96 -1.62
N ILE A 200 12.07 5.29 -1.40
CA ILE A 200 11.87 4.30 -0.32
C ILE A 200 11.62 2.89 -0.83
N SER A 201 11.77 2.68 -2.13
CA SER A 201 11.47 1.41 -2.79
C SER A 201 12.75 0.79 -3.37
N VAL A 202 12.78 -0.52 -3.46
CA VAL A 202 13.84 -1.26 -4.18
C VAL A 202 13.52 -1.26 -5.66
N ASN A 203 12.27 -1.57 -6.01
CA ASN A 203 11.77 -1.64 -7.37
C ASN A 203 10.67 -0.60 -7.61
N GLY A 204 10.60 -0.11 -8.83
CA GLY A 204 9.57 0.80 -9.27
C GLY A 204 8.87 0.32 -10.54
N VAL A 205 7.61 0.73 -10.67
CA VAL A 205 6.79 0.50 -11.86
C VAL A 205 6.10 1.81 -12.22
N VAL A 206 6.32 2.27 -13.42
CA VAL A 206 5.63 3.45 -13.96
C VAL A 206 4.39 2.99 -14.70
N LEU A 207 3.23 3.40 -14.22
CA LEU A 207 1.94 3.09 -14.82
C LEU A 207 1.41 4.32 -15.57
N GLU A 208 1.02 4.12 -16.82
CA GLU A 208 0.43 5.16 -17.68
C GLU A 208 -0.72 4.57 -18.49
N SER A 209 -1.88 5.23 -18.47
CA SER A 209 -3.07 4.84 -19.24
C SER A 209 -3.45 3.36 -19.15
N GLY A 210 -3.25 2.77 -17.97
CA GLY A 210 -3.56 1.38 -17.67
C GLY A 210 -2.52 0.37 -18.16
N ARG A 211 -1.31 0.79 -18.50
CA ARG A 211 -0.21 -0.06 -18.96
C ARG A 211 1.05 0.20 -18.15
N VAL A 212 1.89 -0.82 -17.99
CA VAL A 212 3.25 -0.64 -17.49
C VAL A 212 4.09 0.01 -18.60
N ARG A 213 4.59 1.21 -18.32
CA ARG A 213 5.46 1.97 -19.22
C ARG A 213 6.93 1.63 -19.03
N LEU A 214 7.33 1.48 -17.76
CA LEU A 214 8.70 1.19 -17.34
C LEU A 214 8.66 0.41 -16.03
N GLU A 215 9.54 -0.56 -15.89
CA GLU A 215 9.77 -1.32 -14.65
C GLU A 215 11.28 -1.51 -14.47
N GLY A 216 11.75 -1.41 -13.24
CA GLY A 216 13.17 -1.58 -12.92
C GLY A 216 13.51 -1.17 -11.50
N SER A 217 14.81 -1.04 -11.21
CA SER A 217 15.25 -0.49 -9.94
C SER A 217 14.80 0.97 -9.80
N HIS A 218 14.68 1.44 -8.56
CA HIS A 218 14.34 2.86 -8.33
C HIS A 218 15.36 3.81 -8.99
N GLU A 219 16.65 3.43 -9.05
CA GLU A 219 17.70 4.21 -9.68
C GLU A 219 17.51 4.30 -11.20
N ASP A 220 17.21 3.17 -11.87
CA ASP A 220 16.97 3.14 -13.31
C ASP A 220 15.79 4.05 -13.69
N ILE A 221 14.73 4.03 -12.89
CA ILE A 221 13.54 4.86 -13.16
C ILE A 221 13.81 6.34 -12.89
N LEU A 222 14.46 6.68 -11.77
CA LEU A 222 14.77 8.07 -11.42
C LEU A 222 15.74 8.73 -12.41
N ASN A 223 16.65 7.95 -12.99
CA ASN A 223 17.64 8.41 -13.96
C ASN A 223 17.12 8.36 -15.41
N ASN A 224 15.93 7.83 -15.65
CA ASN A 224 15.35 7.76 -16.99
C ASN A 224 14.90 9.17 -17.45
N PRO A 225 15.42 9.70 -18.57
CA PRO A 225 15.08 11.05 -19.05
C PRO A 225 13.59 11.26 -19.31
N GLU A 226 12.87 10.26 -19.83
CA GLU A 226 11.43 10.33 -20.07
C GLU A 226 10.65 10.54 -18.76
N ILE A 227 11.07 9.85 -17.70
CA ILE A 227 10.43 9.95 -16.38
C ILE A 227 10.78 11.27 -15.70
N GLY A 228 12.01 11.75 -15.88
CA GLY A 228 12.45 13.06 -15.40
C GLY A 228 11.54 14.19 -15.86
N HIS A 229 11.14 14.18 -17.12
CA HIS A 229 10.25 15.18 -17.70
C HIS A 229 8.80 15.03 -17.25
N LEU A 230 8.27 13.81 -17.30
CA LEU A 230 6.84 13.57 -17.11
C LEU A 230 6.43 13.62 -15.63
N TYR A 231 7.31 13.21 -14.70
CA TYR A 231 6.92 12.95 -13.31
C TYR A 231 7.80 13.60 -12.24
N LEU A 232 8.98 14.09 -12.58
CA LEU A 232 9.92 14.65 -11.60
C LEU A 232 10.04 16.18 -11.68
N GLY A 233 9.31 16.84 -12.58
CA GLY A 233 9.34 18.31 -12.72
C GLY A 233 10.67 18.84 -13.28
N GLY A 234 11.41 18.03 -14.04
CA GLY A 234 12.62 18.43 -14.71
C GLY A 234 12.34 19.46 -15.80
N THR A 235 12.85 20.68 -15.64
CA THR A 235 13.00 21.61 -16.75
C THR A 235 14.04 21.04 -17.69
N LEU A 236 13.72 20.97 -19.02
CA LEU A 236 14.73 20.77 -20.05
C LEU A 236 15.84 21.81 -19.88
N SER A 237 17.00 21.41 -19.36
CA SER A 237 18.20 22.18 -19.68
C SER A 237 18.45 21.97 -21.16
N ASN A 238 18.00 22.92 -21.98
CA ASN A 238 18.46 23.02 -23.35
C ASN A 238 19.98 23.18 -23.32
N ALA A 239 20.69 22.18 -23.78
CA ALA A 239 22.05 22.26 -24.23
C ALA A 239 22.04 22.26 -25.75
#